data_cb4a2d64e2350a87c439325c82380dcd
#
_entry.id   cb4a2d64e2350a87c439325c82380dcd
#
_cell.length_a   1.000
_cell.length_b   1.000
_cell.length_c   1.000
_cell.angle_alpha   90.00
_cell.angle_beta   90.00
_cell.angle_gamma   90.00
#
_symmetry.space_group_name_H-M   'P 1'
#
loop_
_entity.id
_entity.type
_entity.pdbx_description
1 polymer ?
#
loop_
_entity_poly.entity_id
_entity_poly.type
_entity_poly.pdbx_seq_one_letter_code
_entity_poly.pdbx_strand_id
1 'polypeptide(L)'
;MFKPKPLTISGVHKGLMGIATVSGNGAQGRKVDAIKKLLSAADSHSSGKVDISKDKGGPSEAKYLVRFLEGKLRLGLAEKSVLVSLAQAVAFHEADAKGQVPKTTDVEQAEAILKTVYSELPSYDVIIPAMVEHGIMNLREHCKLKPGVPLKPMLAKPTKAITEVLDRFEDQTFTCEYKYDGERAQIHYVAKSADEEISQSLPGATKAAADGVASIFSRNSEDLSKKYPDILAKLHTWVKEDTKSFVLDCETVAWDVEEKKVLPFQQLMTRKKKDVKIEDVKVKVCVFAFDLLYLNGEAIVERPLRERRDLLEDAFQPVEGEFSFATHMDGQELEQIQVFLDESVKASCEGLMVKMLDGSESGYEPSKRSRNWLKIKKDYLSGIGDSLDLVVLGAYHGKGKRTSVYGAFLLACYNPSSESYETVCNIGTGFSEAVLEELHTQLSDIVIDRPKPFYAHSSGGQHQPDVWFEPRYVWEVKTADLTLSPRYKAGCKEGVDPGGEKGISLRFPRFIKVRDDKKPDEATSSRQVAEMYRKQESVTKSKGPAADDDFEY
;
A
#
# COMPACT_ATOMS: atom_id res chain seq x y z
N MET A 1 6.31 -37.53 28.77
CA MET A 1 6.15 -36.31 27.97
C MET A 1 4.82 -36.37 27.23
N PHE A 2 3.92 -35.45 27.49
CA PHE A 2 2.67 -35.37 26.72
C PHE A 2 2.99 -35.00 25.27
N LYS A 3 2.60 -35.84 24.32
CA LYS A 3 2.74 -35.54 22.89
C LYS A 3 1.75 -34.39 22.55
N PRO A 4 2.18 -33.27 21.97
CA PRO A 4 1.25 -32.18 21.62
C PRO A 4 0.18 -32.69 20.64
N LYS A 5 -1.03 -32.13 20.74
CA LYS A 5 -2.09 -32.45 19.78
C LYS A 5 -1.68 -31.92 18.39
N PRO A 6 -1.99 -32.66 17.30
CA PRO A 6 -1.75 -32.23 15.95
C PRO A 6 -2.38 -30.84 15.67
N LEU A 7 -1.71 -30.06 14.85
CA LEU A 7 -2.24 -28.77 14.38
C LEU A 7 -3.47 -28.98 13.50
N THR A 8 -4.44 -28.10 13.66
CA THR A 8 -5.60 -27.97 12.79
C THR A 8 -5.58 -26.60 12.13
N ILE A 9 -6.24 -26.44 10.99
CA ILE A 9 -6.36 -25.15 10.30
C ILE A 9 -6.92 -24.07 11.26
N SER A 10 -8.01 -24.40 11.97
CA SER A 10 -8.61 -23.50 12.96
C SER A 10 -7.65 -23.17 14.12
N GLY A 11 -6.88 -24.16 14.60
CA GLY A 11 -5.90 -23.97 15.68
C GLY A 11 -4.75 -23.06 15.27
N VAL A 12 -4.23 -23.22 14.04
CA VAL A 12 -3.18 -22.36 13.46
C VAL A 12 -3.71 -20.94 13.30
N HIS A 13 -4.89 -20.75 12.71
CA HIS A 13 -5.51 -19.45 12.54
C HIS A 13 -5.68 -18.72 13.89
N LYS A 14 -6.26 -19.39 14.89
CA LYS A 14 -6.41 -18.81 16.25
C LYS A 14 -5.07 -18.46 16.88
N GLY A 15 -4.06 -19.31 16.71
CA GLY A 15 -2.69 -19.06 17.20
C GLY A 15 -2.04 -17.83 16.56
N LEU A 16 -2.13 -17.72 15.25
CA LEU A 16 -1.59 -16.57 14.49
C LEU A 16 -2.32 -15.28 14.83
N MET A 17 -3.66 -15.29 14.93
CA MET A 17 -4.45 -14.14 15.38
C MET A 17 -4.09 -13.73 16.80
N GLY A 18 -3.88 -14.68 17.70
CA GLY A 18 -3.41 -14.42 19.07
C GLY A 18 -2.05 -13.74 19.07
N ILE A 19 -1.10 -14.18 18.24
CA ILE A 19 0.23 -13.54 18.10
C ILE A 19 0.10 -12.11 17.57
N ALA A 20 -0.74 -11.90 16.56
CA ALA A 20 -0.92 -10.58 15.93
C ALA A 20 -1.53 -9.55 16.90
N THR A 21 -2.44 -9.97 17.78
CA THR A 21 -3.19 -9.09 18.68
C THR A 21 -2.54 -8.85 20.04
N VAL A 22 -1.50 -9.60 20.41
CA VAL A 22 -0.78 -9.40 21.68
C VAL A 22 -0.13 -8.01 21.74
N SER A 23 -0.49 -7.22 22.75
CA SER A 23 0.04 -5.87 23.00
C SER A 23 0.30 -5.61 24.49
N GLY A 24 0.95 -4.50 24.83
CA GLY A 24 1.24 -4.09 26.21
C GLY A 24 2.54 -4.68 26.77
N ASN A 25 2.81 -4.42 28.06
CA ASN A 25 4.04 -4.86 28.73
C ASN A 25 4.23 -6.38 28.62
N GLY A 26 5.45 -6.82 28.26
CA GLY A 26 5.77 -8.23 28.06
C GLY A 26 5.20 -8.86 26.79
N ALA A 27 4.63 -8.07 25.87
CA ALA A 27 4.05 -8.57 24.63
C ALA A 27 5.02 -9.40 23.80
N GLN A 28 6.28 -8.98 23.72
CA GLN A 28 7.31 -9.70 22.97
C GLN A 28 7.53 -11.11 23.52
N GLY A 29 7.66 -11.27 24.84
CA GLY A 29 7.78 -12.59 25.49
C GLY A 29 6.58 -13.48 25.20
N ARG A 30 5.34 -12.94 25.36
CA ARG A 30 4.11 -13.68 25.06
C ARG A 30 4.00 -14.09 23.60
N LYS A 31 4.45 -13.25 22.66
CA LYS A 31 4.50 -13.63 21.22
C LYS A 31 5.48 -14.76 20.98
N VAL A 32 6.67 -14.70 21.56
CA VAL A 32 7.68 -15.76 21.46
C VAL A 32 7.14 -17.07 22.02
N ASP A 33 6.48 -17.06 23.17
CA ASP A 33 5.92 -18.25 23.77
C ASP A 33 4.77 -18.85 22.92
N ALA A 34 3.94 -18.01 22.33
CA ALA A 34 2.89 -18.44 21.41
C ALA A 34 3.47 -19.07 20.12
N ILE A 35 4.54 -18.48 19.57
CA ILE A 35 5.26 -19.06 18.42
C ILE A 35 5.87 -20.41 18.77
N LYS A 36 6.56 -20.51 19.92
CA LYS A 36 7.13 -21.77 20.40
C LYS A 36 6.05 -22.84 20.55
N LYS A 37 4.88 -22.48 21.06
CA LYS A 37 3.74 -23.40 21.23
C LYS A 37 3.24 -23.94 19.88
N LEU A 38 3.10 -23.09 18.86
CA LEU A 38 2.72 -23.53 17.51
C LEU A 38 3.78 -24.45 16.90
N LEU A 39 5.05 -24.06 16.97
CA LEU A 39 6.16 -24.85 16.41
C LEU A 39 6.34 -26.19 17.13
N SER A 40 6.10 -26.27 18.44
CA SER A 40 6.16 -27.53 19.18
C SER A 40 5.07 -28.53 18.82
N ALA A 41 3.93 -28.05 18.30
CA ALA A 41 2.84 -28.88 17.82
C ALA A 41 2.95 -29.22 16.32
N ALA A 42 3.86 -28.55 15.59
CA ALA A 42 4.06 -28.80 14.18
C ALA A 42 4.61 -30.21 13.93
N ASP A 43 4.17 -30.82 12.84
CA ASP A 43 4.61 -32.15 12.37
C ASP A 43 4.39 -33.29 13.41
N SER A 44 3.50 -33.08 14.40
CA SER A 44 3.30 -34.01 15.53
C SER A 44 2.58 -35.32 15.15
N HIS A 45 2.01 -35.41 13.97
CA HIS A 45 1.38 -36.66 13.45
C HIS A 45 2.35 -37.53 12.64
N SER A 46 3.55 -37.04 12.34
CA SER A 46 4.56 -37.94 11.74
C SER A 46 5.06 -38.95 12.76
N SER A 47 4.97 -40.21 12.46
CA SER A 47 5.35 -41.32 13.35
C SER A 47 6.86 -41.59 13.44
N GLY A 48 7.68 -40.80 12.78
CA GLY A 48 9.14 -40.92 12.74
C GLY A 48 9.85 -39.68 13.32
N LYS A 49 11.07 -39.85 13.84
CA LYS A 49 11.97 -38.75 14.10
C LYS A 49 12.20 -38.03 12.77
N VAL A 50 11.82 -36.77 12.70
CA VAL A 50 12.14 -35.93 11.54
C VAL A 50 13.67 -35.78 11.49
N ASP A 51 14.30 -36.51 10.60
CA ASP A 51 15.71 -36.39 10.34
C ASP A 51 15.88 -35.23 9.33
N ILE A 52 16.16 -34.05 9.85
CA ILE A 52 16.35 -32.82 9.05
C ILE A 52 17.42 -33.04 7.96
N SER A 53 18.39 -33.96 8.18
CA SER A 53 19.42 -34.28 7.19
C SER A 53 18.91 -35.08 6.01
N LYS A 54 17.75 -35.71 6.15
CA LYS A 54 17.08 -36.54 5.13
C LYS A 54 15.84 -35.86 4.51
N ASP A 55 15.53 -34.64 4.91
CA ASP A 55 14.39 -33.91 4.37
C ASP A 55 14.67 -33.55 2.89
N LYS A 56 14.13 -34.36 2.01
CA LYS A 56 14.16 -34.14 0.55
C LYS A 56 13.16 -33.06 0.12
N GLY A 57 12.83 -32.10 0.98
CA GLY A 57 11.94 -31.01 0.65
C GLY A 57 10.44 -31.34 0.69
N GLY A 58 10.06 -32.36 1.44
CA GLY A 58 8.64 -32.69 1.70
C GLY A 58 7.90 -31.56 2.43
N PRO A 59 6.55 -31.57 2.41
CA PRO A 59 5.74 -30.58 3.11
C PRO A 59 5.97 -30.71 4.63
N SER A 60 6.38 -29.59 5.26
CA SER A 60 6.58 -29.48 6.69
C SER A 60 5.73 -28.33 7.23
N GLU A 61 4.90 -28.60 8.25
CA GLU A 61 4.10 -27.57 8.92
C GLU A 61 4.99 -26.48 9.53
N ALA A 62 6.10 -26.86 10.16
CA ALA A 62 7.06 -25.92 10.74
C ALA A 62 7.64 -24.97 9.69
N LYS A 63 8.00 -25.47 8.52
CA LYS A 63 8.51 -24.67 7.40
C LYS A 63 7.52 -23.56 6.97
N TYR A 64 6.25 -23.91 6.83
CA TYR A 64 5.22 -22.95 6.43
C TYR A 64 4.87 -21.97 7.54
N LEU A 65 4.87 -22.39 8.80
CA LEU A 65 4.69 -21.49 9.94
C LEU A 65 5.80 -20.44 10.00
N VAL A 66 7.06 -20.85 9.88
CA VAL A 66 8.21 -19.94 9.88
C VAL A 66 8.13 -18.97 8.71
N ARG A 67 7.87 -19.47 7.49
CA ARG A 67 7.72 -18.63 6.30
C ARG A 67 6.58 -17.64 6.43
N PHE A 68 5.46 -18.04 7.03
CA PHE A 68 4.34 -17.14 7.28
C PHE A 68 4.72 -16.02 8.25
N LEU A 69 5.36 -16.37 9.37
CA LEU A 69 5.80 -15.40 10.38
C LEU A 69 6.87 -14.43 9.88
N GLU A 70 7.69 -14.86 8.92
CA GLU A 70 8.67 -14.01 8.24
C GLU A 70 8.06 -13.15 7.10
N GLY A 71 6.77 -13.33 6.78
CA GLY A 71 6.14 -12.69 5.61
C GLY A 71 6.63 -13.24 4.26
N LYS A 72 7.25 -14.43 4.24
CA LYS A 72 7.89 -15.04 3.06
C LYS A 72 7.23 -16.35 2.64
N LEU A 73 5.90 -16.43 2.70
CA LEU A 73 5.17 -17.69 2.47
C LEU A 73 5.42 -18.29 1.07
N ARG A 74 5.48 -17.47 0.02
CA ARG A 74 5.91 -17.80 -1.36
C ARG A 74 5.31 -19.11 -1.89
N LEU A 75 3.99 -19.16 -1.95
CA LEU A 75 3.26 -20.35 -2.47
C LEU A 75 3.00 -20.26 -3.99
N GLY A 76 3.37 -19.15 -4.65
CA GLY A 76 2.95 -18.87 -6.03
C GLY A 76 1.46 -18.52 -6.15
N LEU A 77 0.76 -18.43 -5.03
CA LEU A 77 -0.66 -18.10 -4.93
C LEU A 77 -0.85 -16.73 -4.30
N ALA A 78 -1.79 -15.96 -4.82
CA ALA A 78 -2.22 -14.69 -4.28
C ALA A 78 -3.70 -14.73 -3.92
N GLU A 79 -4.20 -13.70 -3.23
CA GLU A 79 -5.60 -13.55 -2.83
C GLU A 79 -6.58 -13.82 -3.99
N LYS A 80 -6.25 -13.33 -5.19
CA LYS A 80 -7.08 -13.55 -6.39
C LYS A 80 -7.23 -15.04 -6.75
N SER A 81 -6.19 -15.84 -6.58
CA SER A 81 -6.24 -17.28 -6.84
C SER A 81 -7.15 -18.00 -5.83
N VAL A 82 -7.10 -17.55 -4.57
CA VAL A 82 -7.99 -18.09 -3.52
C VAL A 82 -9.45 -17.75 -3.82
N LEU A 83 -9.75 -16.52 -4.21
CA LEU A 83 -11.10 -16.10 -4.59
C LEU A 83 -11.64 -16.89 -5.78
N VAL A 84 -10.85 -17.06 -6.82
CA VAL A 84 -11.24 -17.88 -7.99
C VAL A 84 -11.52 -19.31 -7.59
N SER A 85 -10.63 -19.92 -6.82
CA SER A 85 -10.80 -21.31 -6.37
C SER A 85 -12.03 -21.47 -5.46
N LEU A 86 -12.30 -20.51 -4.58
CA LEU A 86 -13.49 -20.51 -3.73
C LEU A 86 -14.77 -20.41 -4.55
N ALA A 87 -14.82 -19.48 -5.52
CA ALA A 87 -15.98 -19.32 -6.39
C ALA A 87 -16.26 -20.59 -7.21
N GLN A 88 -15.23 -21.19 -7.78
CA GLN A 88 -15.34 -22.47 -8.49
C GLN A 88 -15.84 -23.58 -7.58
N ALA A 89 -15.23 -23.74 -6.40
CA ALA A 89 -15.64 -24.77 -5.44
C ALA A 89 -17.11 -24.65 -5.06
N VAL A 90 -17.61 -23.44 -4.83
CA VAL A 90 -19.01 -23.20 -4.50
C VAL A 90 -19.92 -23.48 -5.69
N ALA A 91 -19.56 -23.05 -6.89
CA ALA A 91 -20.33 -23.33 -8.10
C ALA A 91 -20.48 -24.84 -8.36
N PHE A 92 -19.40 -25.59 -8.20
CA PHE A 92 -19.42 -27.04 -8.30
C PHE A 92 -20.25 -27.69 -7.20
N HIS A 93 -20.09 -27.24 -5.95
CA HIS A 93 -20.85 -27.76 -4.81
C HIS A 93 -22.36 -27.54 -4.97
N GLU A 94 -22.79 -26.35 -5.37
CA GLU A 94 -24.20 -26.02 -5.61
C GLU A 94 -24.81 -26.80 -6.78
N ALA A 95 -24.04 -27.08 -7.83
CA ALA A 95 -24.45 -27.89 -8.96
C ALA A 95 -24.56 -29.39 -8.57
N ASP A 96 -23.57 -29.89 -7.84
CA ASP A 96 -23.56 -31.31 -7.36
C ASP A 96 -24.74 -31.57 -6.45
N ALA A 97 -25.12 -30.65 -5.57
CA ALA A 97 -26.31 -30.73 -4.73
C ALA A 97 -27.63 -30.89 -5.54
N LYS A 98 -27.62 -30.49 -6.82
CA LYS A 98 -28.72 -30.63 -7.78
C LYS A 98 -28.53 -31.82 -8.72
N GLY A 99 -27.47 -32.62 -8.53
CA GLY A 99 -27.12 -33.72 -9.44
C GLY A 99 -26.67 -33.26 -10.82
N GLN A 100 -26.09 -32.05 -10.94
CA GLN A 100 -25.69 -31.44 -12.18
C GLN A 100 -24.20 -31.11 -12.19
N VAL A 101 -23.64 -30.88 -13.38
CA VAL A 101 -22.32 -30.30 -13.57
C VAL A 101 -22.49 -28.83 -13.95
N PRO A 102 -21.78 -27.89 -13.34
CA PRO A 102 -21.96 -26.47 -13.66
C PRO A 102 -21.49 -26.17 -15.09
N LYS A 103 -22.22 -25.30 -15.79
CA LYS A 103 -21.79 -24.78 -17.08
C LYS A 103 -20.60 -23.85 -16.89
N THR A 104 -19.72 -23.74 -17.87
CA THR A 104 -18.57 -22.81 -17.85
C THR A 104 -19.01 -21.39 -17.58
N THR A 105 -20.11 -20.95 -18.18
CA THR A 105 -20.71 -19.62 -17.96
C THR A 105 -21.13 -19.37 -16.51
N ASP A 106 -21.65 -20.39 -15.83
CA ASP A 106 -22.07 -20.28 -14.42
C ASP A 106 -20.84 -20.14 -13.50
N VAL A 107 -19.76 -20.86 -13.82
CA VAL A 107 -18.49 -20.76 -13.09
C VAL A 107 -17.85 -19.39 -13.26
N GLU A 108 -17.80 -18.88 -14.49
CA GLU A 108 -17.28 -17.54 -14.79
C GLU A 108 -18.11 -16.44 -14.10
N GLN A 109 -19.43 -16.59 -14.09
CA GLN A 109 -20.32 -15.66 -13.38
C GLN A 109 -20.10 -15.71 -11.87
N ALA A 110 -19.95 -16.89 -11.28
CA ALA A 110 -19.64 -17.06 -9.86
C ALA A 110 -18.31 -16.37 -9.49
N GLU A 111 -17.27 -16.52 -10.32
CA GLU A 111 -15.99 -15.84 -10.12
C GLU A 111 -16.14 -14.30 -10.18
N ALA A 112 -16.89 -13.78 -11.14
CA ALA A 112 -17.11 -12.35 -11.29
C ALA A 112 -17.87 -11.78 -10.07
N ILE A 113 -18.93 -12.47 -9.63
CA ILE A 113 -19.73 -12.07 -8.46
C ILE A 113 -18.87 -12.05 -7.21
N LEU A 114 -18.13 -13.13 -6.91
CA LEU A 114 -17.33 -13.20 -5.69
C LEU A 114 -16.22 -12.16 -5.68
N LYS A 115 -15.53 -11.92 -6.80
CA LYS A 115 -14.51 -10.87 -6.91
C LYS A 115 -15.09 -9.48 -6.63
N THR A 116 -16.26 -9.18 -7.18
CA THR A 116 -16.94 -7.90 -6.97
C THR A 116 -17.34 -7.73 -5.50
N VAL A 117 -18.03 -8.72 -4.94
CA VAL A 117 -18.48 -8.68 -3.54
C VAL A 117 -17.30 -8.56 -2.57
N TYR A 118 -16.25 -9.36 -2.77
CA TYR A 118 -15.07 -9.29 -1.92
C TYR A 118 -14.32 -7.95 -2.02
N SER A 119 -14.35 -7.27 -3.16
CA SER A 119 -13.73 -5.97 -3.30
C SER A 119 -14.45 -4.87 -2.51
N GLU A 120 -15.78 -4.98 -2.36
CA GLU A 120 -16.61 -4.06 -1.58
C GLU A 120 -16.68 -4.42 -0.09
N LEU A 121 -16.67 -5.69 0.23
CA LEU A 121 -16.80 -6.23 1.59
C LEU A 121 -15.79 -7.37 1.81
N PRO A 122 -14.48 -7.08 1.96
CA PRO A 122 -13.44 -8.09 2.03
C PRO A 122 -13.39 -8.81 3.39
N SER A 123 -14.44 -9.53 3.70
CA SER A 123 -14.60 -10.32 4.94
C SER A 123 -15.19 -11.69 4.63
N TYR A 124 -14.37 -12.71 4.70
CA TYR A 124 -14.84 -14.11 4.57
C TYR A 124 -15.83 -14.50 5.66
N ASP A 125 -15.72 -13.93 6.86
CA ASP A 125 -16.64 -14.17 7.98
C ASP A 125 -18.07 -13.70 7.68
N VAL A 126 -18.23 -12.72 6.80
CA VAL A 126 -19.54 -12.23 6.33
C VAL A 126 -19.96 -12.94 5.04
N ILE A 127 -19.05 -13.07 4.09
CA ILE A 127 -19.34 -13.59 2.74
C ILE A 127 -19.66 -15.07 2.76
N ILE A 128 -18.89 -15.89 3.46
CA ILE A 128 -19.07 -17.35 3.42
C ILE A 128 -20.42 -17.79 4.00
N PRO A 129 -20.85 -17.32 5.19
CA PRO A 129 -22.18 -17.64 5.68
C PRO A 129 -23.30 -17.19 4.73
N ALA A 130 -23.23 -15.98 4.21
CA ALA A 130 -24.23 -15.47 3.25
C ALA A 130 -24.27 -16.30 1.96
N MET A 131 -23.12 -16.72 1.47
CA MET A 131 -22.99 -17.55 0.27
C MET A 131 -23.56 -18.95 0.48
N VAL A 132 -23.35 -19.53 1.64
CA VAL A 132 -23.94 -20.84 2.00
C VAL A 132 -25.46 -20.77 2.15
N GLU A 133 -25.97 -19.68 2.73
CA GLU A 133 -27.40 -19.51 2.99
C GLU A 133 -28.18 -19.13 1.72
N HIS A 134 -27.66 -18.22 0.91
CA HIS A 134 -28.40 -17.62 -0.23
C HIS A 134 -27.91 -18.06 -1.61
N GLY A 135 -26.78 -18.76 -1.70
CA GLY A 135 -26.14 -19.15 -2.95
C GLY A 135 -25.25 -18.04 -3.53
N ILE A 136 -24.30 -18.46 -4.37
CA ILE A 136 -23.30 -17.55 -4.96
C ILE A 136 -23.96 -16.53 -5.90
N MET A 137 -25.00 -16.92 -6.65
CA MET A 137 -25.66 -16.04 -7.63
C MET A 137 -26.44 -14.89 -6.98
N ASN A 138 -26.87 -15.06 -5.72
CA ASN A 138 -27.62 -14.04 -4.96
C ASN A 138 -26.74 -13.26 -3.98
N LEU A 139 -25.43 -13.50 -3.98
CA LEU A 139 -24.53 -12.97 -2.97
C LEU A 139 -24.49 -11.41 -2.95
N ARG A 140 -24.58 -10.76 -4.11
CA ARG A 140 -24.57 -9.29 -4.22
C ARG A 140 -25.73 -8.61 -3.49
N GLU A 141 -26.86 -9.28 -3.38
CA GLU A 141 -28.05 -8.76 -2.68
C GLU A 141 -27.89 -8.78 -1.15
N HIS A 142 -27.07 -9.69 -0.63
CA HIS A 142 -26.89 -9.93 0.80
C HIS A 142 -25.55 -9.43 1.36
N CYS A 143 -24.61 -9.05 0.49
CA CYS A 143 -23.29 -8.55 0.88
C CYS A 143 -23.02 -7.23 0.19
N LYS A 144 -23.20 -6.13 0.92
CA LYS A 144 -22.92 -4.77 0.47
C LYS A 144 -21.94 -4.09 1.40
N LEU A 145 -21.27 -3.04 0.92
CA LEU A 145 -20.43 -2.17 1.73
C LEU A 145 -21.18 -1.74 3.00
N LYS A 146 -20.52 -1.82 4.14
CA LYS A 146 -21.02 -1.35 5.42
C LYS A 146 -19.89 -0.79 6.30
N PRO A 147 -20.17 0.17 7.19
CA PRO A 147 -19.17 0.73 8.10
C PRO A 147 -18.45 -0.34 8.92
N GLY A 148 -17.15 -0.17 9.11
CA GLY A 148 -16.30 -1.05 9.92
C GLY A 148 -15.53 -2.12 9.14
N VAL A 149 -15.94 -2.43 7.92
CA VAL A 149 -15.21 -3.32 7.01
C VAL A 149 -14.66 -2.50 5.85
N PRO A 150 -13.34 -2.26 5.77
CA PRO A 150 -12.77 -1.42 4.73
C PRO A 150 -12.87 -2.12 3.38
N LEU A 151 -13.44 -1.44 2.39
CA LEU A 151 -13.41 -1.94 1.01
C LEU A 151 -12.02 -1.75 0.41
N LYS A 152 -11.72 -2.55 -0.60
CA LYS A 152 -10.50 -2.40 -1.38
C LYS A 152 -10.55 -1.08 -2.16
N PRO A 153 -9.60 -0.17 -2.00
CA PRO A 153 -9.68 1.14 -2.65
C PRO A 153 -9.54 1.05 -4.16
N MET A 154 -10.27 1.92 -4.86
CA MET A 154 -10.08 2.14 -6.29
C MET A 154 -8.72 2.76 -6.54
N LEU A 155 -8.04 2.34 -7.61
CA LEU A 155 -6.69 2.74 -7.95
C LEU A 155 -6.67 3.47 -9.29
N ALA A 156 -5.77 4.45 -9.41
CA ALA A 156 -5.55 5.18 -10.65
C ALA A 156 -4.48 4.53 -11.53
N LYS A 157 -4.66 4.69 -12.85
CA LYS A 157 -3.65 4.33 -13.84
C LYS A 157 -2.68 5.49 -14.04
N PRO A 158 -1.35 5.28 -14.02
CA PRO A 158 -0.39 6.34 -14.36
C PRO A 158 -0.46 6.68 -15.84
N THR A 159 -0.27 7.95 -16.17
CA THR A 159 -0.14 8.46 -17.54
C THR A 159 1.27 8.98 -17.79
N LYS A 160 1.75 8.81 -19.03
CA LYS A 160 3.09 9.27 -19.44
C LYS A 160 3.07 10.64 -20.10
N ALA A 161 1.91 11.08 -20.55
CA ALA A 161 1.71 12.37 -21.19
C ALA A 161 0.30 12.91 -20.89
N ILE A 162 0.17 14.25 -20.87
CA ILE A 162 -1.14 14.88 -20.64
C ILE A 162 -2.11 14.57 -21.79
N THR A 163 -1.60 14.39 -23.01
CA THR A 163 -2.41 14.00 -24.17
C THR A 163 -3.14 12.66 -23.98
N GLU A 164 -2.56 11.71 -23.24
CA GLU A 164 -3.25 10.44 -22.92
C GLU A 164 -4.54 10.65 -22.11
N VAL A 165 -4.65 11.75 -21.39
CA VAL A 165 -5.87 12.11 -20.65
C VAL A 165 -6.98 12.46 -21.64
N LEU A 166 -6.68 13.31 -22.62
CA LEU A 166 -7.65 13.71 -23.64
C LEU A 166 -8.07 12.52 -24.50
N ASP A 167 -7.12 11.70 -24.94
CA ASP A 167 -7.42 10.48 -25.70
C ASP A 167 -8.38 9.53 -24.97
N ARG A 168 -8.27 9.46 -23.62
CA ARG A 168 -9.14 8.60 -22.80
C ARG A 168 -10.50 9.23 -22.51
N PHE A 169 -10.55 10.53 -22.34
CA PHE A 169 -11.76 11.26 -21.94
C PHE A 169 -12.35 12.12 -23.08
N GLU A 170 -11.94 11.86 -24.31
CA GLU A 170 -12.51 12.51 -25.48
C GLU A 170 -14.05 12.42 -25.44
N ASP A 171 -14.71 13.56 -25.59
CA ASP A 171 -16.16 13.71 -25.49
C ASP A 171 -16.79 13.31 -24.14
N GLN A 172 -15.98 13.13 -23.09
CA GLN A 172 -16.44 12.82 -21.74
C GLN A 172 -16.19 14.01 -20.80
N THR A 173 -17.05 14.17 -19.80
CA THR A 173 -16.81 15.10 -18.71
C THR A 173 -15.85 14.48 -17.70
N PHE A 174 -14.83 15.24 -17.31
CA PHE A 174 -13.87 14.81 -16.31
C PHE A 174 -13.56 15.92 -15.31
N THR A 175 -13.00 15.55 -14.18
CA THR A 175 -12.49 16.46 -13.17
C THR A 175 -11.02 16.19 -12.91
N CYS A 176 -10.24 17.26 -12.69
CA CYS A 176 -8.89 17.18 -12.20
C CYS A 176 -8.89 17.55 -10.72
N GLU A 177 -8.30 16.72 -9.88
CA GLU A 177 -8.16 16.96 -8.44
C GLU A 177 -6.68 17.02 -8.07
N TYR A 178 -6.33 17.84 -7.08
CA TYR A 178 -5.00 17.82 -6.51
C TYR A 178 -4.69 16.44 -5.96
N LYS A 179 -3.55 15.89 -6.38
CA LYS A 179 -3.02 14.67 -5.79
C LYS A 179 -2.13 15.01 -4.61
N TYR A 180 -2.75 15.02 -3.44
CA TYR A 180 -2.05 15.31 -2.20
C TYR A 180 -0.99 14.23 -1.89
N ASP A 181 0.06 14.66 -1.24
CA ASP A 181 1.18 13.83 -0.83
C ASP A 181 1.06 13.52 0.67
N GLY A 182 0.34 12.47 0.99
CA GLY A 182 0.03 12.07 2.35
C GLY A 182 -0.21 10.57 2.47
N GLU A 183 -0.97 10.18 3.45
CA GLU A 183 -1.40 8.80 3.68
C GLU A 183 -2.87 8.66 3.34
N ARG A 184 -3.18 7.83 2.34
CA ARG A 184 -4.58 7.53 2.00
C ARG A 184 -5.26 6.86 3.16
N ALA A 185 -6.42 7.36 3.52
CA ALA A 185 -7.22 6.84 4.61
C ALA A 185 -8.67 6.63 4.20
N GLN A 186 -9.25 5.60 4.73
CA GLN A 186 -10.67 5.31 4.63
C GLN A 186 -11.28 5.48 6.03
N ILE A 187 -12.18 6.45 6.19
CA ILE A 187 -12.77 6.78 7.49
C ILE A 187 -14.21 6.27 7.54
N HIS A 188 -14.49 5.41 8.49
CA HIS A 188 -15.80 4.86 8.78
C HIS A 188 -16.34 5.47 10.08
N TYR A 189 -17.58 5.95 10.06
CA TYR A 189 -18.21 6.56 11.22
C TYR A 189 -19.67 6.20 11.31
N VAL A 190 -20.14 5.92 12.53
CA VAL A 190 -21.54 5.72 12.88
C VAL A 190 -21.84 6.53 14.14
N ALA A 191 -22.74 7.51 14.04
CA ALA A 191 -23.16 8.32 15.16
C ALA A 191 -23.98 7.50 16.18
N LYS A 192 -23.97 7.90 17.45
CA LYS A 192 -24.82 7.30 18.50
C LYS A 192 -26.32 7.37 18.19
N SER A 193 -26.71 8.40 17.44
CA SER A 193 -28.10 8.62 17.01
C SER A 193 -28.49 7.85 15.75
N ALA A 194 -27.56 7.13 15.14
CA ALA A 194 -27.84 6.30 13.97
C ALA A 194 -28.53 4.99 14.38
N ASP A 195 -29.48 4.56 13.56
CA ASP A 195 -30.14 3.24 13.71
C ASP A 195 -29.35 2.13 12.98
N GLU A 196 -28.05 2.10 13.21
CA GLU A 196 -27.13 1.12 12.63
C GLU A 196 -25.90 0.91 13.53
N GLU A 197 -25.25 -0.23 13.38
CA GLU A 197 -24.04 -0.56 14.11
C GLU A 197 -22.83 -0.63 13.19
N ILE A 198 -21.67 -0.24 13.71
CA ILE A 198 -20.40 -0.40 13.00
C ILE A 198 -19.91 -1.85 13.11
N SER A 199 -19.63 -2.47 11.98
CA SER A 199 -19.04 -3.82 11.95
C SER A 199 -17.56 -3.78 12.30
N GLN A 200 -17.07 -4.83 12.95
CA GLN A 200 -15.65 -4.98 13.27
C GLN A 200 -14.98 -5.93 12.29
N SER A 201 -14.07 -5.42 11.49
CA SER A 201 -13.24 -6.24 10.60
C SER A 201 -12.08 -6.92 11.31
N LEU A 202 -11.56 -6.25 12.36
CA LEU A 202 -10.47 -6.73 13.21
C LEU A 202 -10.78 -6.41 14.68
N PRO A 203 -10.35 -7.26 15.65
CA PRO A 203 -10.51 -6.98 17.07
C PRO A 203 -9.89 -5.64 17.45
N GLY A 204 -10.69 -4.73 17.99
CA GLY A 204 -10.26 -3.42 18.46
C GLY A 204 -10.01 -2.36 17.39
N ALA A 205 -10.34 -2.63 16.12
CA ALA A 205 -10.25 -1.63 15.05
C ALA A 205 -11.27 -0.48 15.23
N THR A 206 -12.42 -0.77 15.81
CA THR A 206 -13.43 0.24 16.13
C THR A 206 -13.05 1.00 17.40
N LYS A 207 -13.09 2.30 17.33
CA LYS A 207 -12.78 3.20 18.44
C LYS A 207 -13.95 4.13 18.79
N ALA A 208 -14.05 4.48 20.07
CA ALA A 208 -14.94 5.54 20.48
C ALA A 208 -14.47 6.87 19.85
N ALA A 209 -15.41 7.55 19.21
CA ALA A 209 -15.25 8.91 18.72
C ALA A 209 -16.25 9.81 19.45
N ALA A 210 -16.05 11.14 19.40
CA ALA A 210 -17.05 12.05 19.93
C ALA A 210 -18.38 11.82 19.20
N ASP A 211 -19.46 11.65 19.95
CA ASP A 211 -20.83 11.37 19.45
C ASP A 211 -21.03 10.11 18.60
N GLY A 212 -20.10 9.14 18.68
CA GLY A 212 -20.24 7.91 17.91
C GLY A 212 -19.09 6.94 18.06
N VAL A 213 -18.97 6.08 17.08
CA VAL A 213 -17.87 5.10 16.91
C VAL A 213 -17.27 5.22 15.52
N ALA A 214 -15.96 5.01 15.40
CA ALA A 214 -15.26 5.15 14.15
C ALA A 214 -14.11 4.15 13.99
N SER A 215 -13.73 3.93 12.74
CA SER A 215 -12.52 3.21 12.35
C SER A 215 -11.83 3.97 11.21
N ILE A 216 -10.49 3.98 11.22
CA ILE A 216 -9.68 4.56 10.15
C ILE A 216 -8.79 3.46 9.62
N PHE A 217 -8.79 3.27 8.30
CA PHE A 217 -8.01 2.23 7.64
C PHE A 217 -7.07 2.82 6.60
N SER A 218 -5.89 2.22 6.48
CA SER A 218 -4.93 2.54 5.42
C SER A 218 -5.40 2.01 4.05
N ARG A 219 -4.66 2.37 3.00
CA ARG A 219 -4.84 1.82 1.66
C ARG A 219 -4.84 0.28 1.62
N ASN A 220 -4.08 -0.36 2.51
CA ASN A 220 -3.94 -1.81 2.60
C ASN A 220 -4.86 -2.42 3.67
N SER A 221 -5.87 -1.68 4.12
CA SER A 221 -6.84 -2.11 5.14
C SER A 221 -6.25 -2.31 6.54
N GLU A 222 -5.11 -1.69 6.85
CA GLU A 222 -4.54 -1.69 8.20
C GLU A 222 -5.26 -0.68 9.09
N ASP A 223 -5.41 -1.01 10.38
CA ASP A 223 -6.03 -0.11 11.34
C ASP A 223 -5.12 1.07 11.71
N LEU A 224 -5.50 2.27 11.28
CA LEU A 224 -4.83 3.53 11.61
C LEU A 224 -5.49 4.30 12.77
N SER A 225 -6.52 3.75 13.41
CA SER A 225 -7.30 4.47 14.44
C SER A 225 -6.44 4.87 15.63
N LYS A 226 -5.43 4.08 15.98
CA LYS A 226 -4.47 4.38 17.05
C LYS A 226 -3.40 5.42 16.68
N LYS A 227 -3.23 5.68 15.39
CA LYS A 227 -2.30 6.70 14.86
C LYS A 227 -2.95 8.08 14.81
N TYR A 228 -4.26 8.14 14.62
CA TYR A 228 -5.02 9.37 14.40
C TYR A 228 -6.14 9.62 15.42
N PRO A 229 -5.86 9.64 16.73
CA PRO A 229 -6.87 9.92 17.75
C PRO A 229 -7.43 11.35 17.63
N ASP A 230 -6.64 12.28 17.11
CA ASP A 230 -7.04 13.65 16.83
C ASP A 230 -8.11 13.74 15.74
N ILE A 231 -8.04 12.90 14.70
CA ILE A 231 -9.11 12.77 13.70
C ILE A 231 -10.39 12.26 14.35
N LEU A 232 -10.31 11.16 15.10
CA LEU A 232 -11.48 10.57 15.78
C LEU A 232 -12.21 11.54 16.68
N ALA A 233 -11.47 12.40 17.39
CA ALA A 233 -12.04 13.40 18.29
C ALA A 233 -12.81 14.51 17.57
N LYS A 234 -12.57 14.74 16.28
CA LYS A 234 -13.10 15.88 15.52
C LYS A 234 -14.11 15.51 14.43
N LEU A 235 -14.28 14.22 14.11
CA LEU A 235 -15.17 13.77 13.03
C LEU A 235 -16.59 14.37 13.13
N HIS A 236 -17.16 14.42 14.32
CA HIS A 236 -18.50 14.95 14.55
C HIS A 236 -18.65 16.43 14.21
N THR A 237 -17.55 17.21 14.20
CA THR A 237 -17.56 18.64 13.85
C THR A 237 -17.51 18.89 12.34
N TRP A 238 -17.20 17.88 11.55
CA TRP A 238 -17.07 17.99 10.09
C TRP A 238 -18.37 17.63 9.36
N VAL A 239 -19.30 16.98 10.04
CA VAL A 239 -20.56 16.52 9.46
C VAL A 239 -21.70 17.49 9.77
N LYS A 240 -22.66 17.59 8.85
CA LYS A 240 -23.92 18.29 9.07
C LYS A 240 -24.88 17.43 9.91
N GLU A 241 -25.92 18.04 10.47
CA GLU A 241 -26.83 17.41 11.43
C GLU A 241 -27.49 16.13 10.91
N ASP A 242 -27.82 16.08 9.63
CA ASP A 242 -28.47 14.94 9.01
C ASP A 242 -27.51 13.78 8.64
N THR A 243 -26.20 13.97 8.81
CA THR A 243 -25.20 12.95 8.49
C THR A 243 -24.94 12.08 9.72
N LYS A 244 -25.46 10.85 9.70
CA LYS A 244 -25.41 9.92 10.84
C LYS A 244 -24.38 8.80 10.66
N SER A 245 -24.07 8.43 9.44
CA SER A 245 -23.05 7.43 9.13
C SER A 245 -22.42 7.66 7.78
N PHE A 246 -21.17 7.30 7.64
CA PHE A 246 -20.46 7.43 6.36
C PHE A 246 -19.23 6.51 6.26
N VAL A 247 -18.81 6.27 5.01
CA VAL A 247 -17.49 5.79 4.64
C VAL A 247 -16.89 6.79 3.66
N LEU A 248 -15.76 7.37 4.05
CA LEU A 248 -15.07 8.46 3.36
C LEU A 248 -13.74 7.97 2.80
N ASP A 249 -13.42 8.28 1.55
CA ASP A 249 -12.10 8.08 0.97
C ASP A 249 -11.37 9.42 0.92
N CYS A 250 -10.21 9.49 1.54
CA CYS A 250 -9.49 10.74 1.73
C CYS A 250 -7.97 10.55 1.80
N GLU A 251 -7.26 11.66 1.81
CA GLU A 251 -5.83 11.73 2.09
C GLU A 251 -5.59 12.50 3.37
N THR A 252 -4.84 11.91 4.31
CA THR A 252 -4.35 12.61 5.50
C THR A 252 -3.00 13.23 5.18
N VAL A 253 -2.89 14.53 5.37
CA VAL A 253 -1.71 15.31 4.96
C VAL A 253 -1.17 16.08 6.16
N ALA A 254 0.14 16.11 6.32
CA ALA A 254 0.77 16.95 7.34
C ALA A 254 0.48 18.43 7.07
N TRP A 255 0.13 19.15 8.11
CA TRP A 255 -0.37 20.52 8.02
C TRP A 255 0.41 21.49 8.91
N ASP A 256 0.81 22.59 8.34
CA ASP A 256 1.39 23.73 9.05
C ASP A 256 0.27 24.67 9.51
N VAL A 257 0.04 24.72 10.82
CA VAL A 257 -1.05 25.52 11.42
C VAL A 257 -0.77 27.03 11.31
N GLU A 258 0.48 27.44 11.38
CA GLU A 258 0.88 28.85 11.33
C GLU A 258 0.83 29.38 9.89
N GLU A 259 1.46 28.68 8.97
CA GLU A 259 1.55 29.04 7.56
C GLU A 259 0.31 28.61 6.75
N LYS A 260 -0.61 27.83 7.37
CA LYS A 260 -1.86 27.32 6.75
C LYS A 260 -1.62 26.64 5.40
N LYS A 261 -0.66 25.72 5.37
CA LYS A 261 -0.26 25.01 4.16
C LYS A 261 0.08 23.55 4.40
N VAL A 262 0.06 22.79 3.30
CA VAL A 262 0.50 21.40 3.27
C VAL A 262 2.00 21.31 3.53
N LEU A 263 2.39 20.40 4.41
CA LEU A 263 3.78 20.03 4.67
C LEU A 263 4.17 18.77 3.87
N PRO A 264 5.47 18.55 3.63
CA PRO A 264 5.96 17.35 2.96
C PRO A 264 5.54 16.06 3.68
N PHE A 265 5.33 15.00 2.93
CA PHE A 265 4.95 13.66 3.44
C PHE A 265 5.87 13.16 4.55
N GLN A 266 7.17 13.44 4.47
CA GLN A 266 8.15 13.05 5.48
C GLN A 266 7.78 13.55 6.88
N GLN A 267 7.15 14.70 7.00
CA GLN A 267 6.66 15.23 8.27
C GLN A 267 5.58 14.33 8.88
N LEU A 268 4.67 13.84 8.04
CA LEU A 268 3.61 12.92 8.47
C LEU A 268 4.19 11.61 9.01
N MET A 269 5.23 11.09 8.37
CA MET A 269 5.86 9.83 8.74
C MET A 269 6.61 9.87 10.08
N THR A 270 6.89 11.07 10.61
CA THR A 270 7.47 11.22 11.95
C THR A 270 6.46 10.95 13.08
N ARG A 271 5.18 10.92 12.77
CA ARG A 271 4.13 10.60 13.75
C ARG A 271 4.25 9.15 14.23
N LYS A 272 4.14 8.93 15.54
CA LYS A 272 4.12 7.58 16.11
C LYS A 272 2.99 6.74 15.48
N LYS A 273 3.24 5.47 15.21
CA LYS A 273 2.28 4.56 14.56
C LYS A 273 1.23 3.99 15.52
N LYS A 274 1.50 3.94 16.81
CA LYS A 274 0.62 3.31 17.82
C LYS A 274 0.54 4.14 19.10
N ASP A 275 -0.60 4.02 19.75
CA ASP A 275 -0.86 4.58 21.09
C ASP A 275 -0.55 6.07 21.19
N VAL A 276 -0.91 6.80 20.12
CA VAL A 276 -0.75 8.26 20.06
C VAL A 276 -1.80 8.90 20.97
N LYS A 277 -1.36 9.79 21.87
CA LYS A 277 -2.24 10.64 22.66
C LYS A 277 -2.38 12.00 21.99
N ILE A 278 -3.57 12.59 22.06
CA ILE A 278 -3.88 13.86 21.38
C ILE A 278 -2.93 14.97 21.86
N GLU A 279 -2.66 15.02 23.16
CA GLU A 279 -1.74 16.00 23.78
C GLU A 279 -0.28 15.87 23.29
N ASP A 280 0.12 14.68 22.85
CA ASP A 280 1.49 14.41 22.36
C ASP A 280 1.64 14.62 20.84
N VAL A 281 0.58 14.98 20.13
CA VAL A 281 0.59 15.16 18.67
C VAL A 281 1.35 16.44 18.31
N LYS A 282 2.56 16.28 17.76
CA LYS A 282 3.39 17.38 17.27
C LYS A 282 3.08 17.74 15.83
N VAL A 283 2.91 16.74 14.97
CA VAL A 283 2.57 16.93 13.55
C VAL A 283 1.07 16.93 13.40
N LYS A 284 0.49 18.09 13.11
CA LYS A 284 -0.94 18.25 12.83
C LYS A 284 -1.25 17.70 11.44
N VAL A 285 -2.47 17.25 11.23
CA VAL A 285 -2.95 16.73 9.95
C VAL A 285 -4.21 17.44 9.52
N CYS A 286 -4.34 17.62 8.20
CA CYS A 286 -5.58 18.01 7.54
C CYS A 286 -6.05 16.84 6.68
N VAL A 287 -7.33 16.53 6.74
CA VAL A 287 -7.96 15.49 5.92
C VAL A 287 -8.53 16.14 4.67
N PHE A 288 -8.08 15.69 3.49
CA PHE A 288 -8.63 16.10 2.20
C PHE A 288 -9.51 15.00 1.64
N ALA A 289 -10.82 15.23 1.65
CA ALA A 289 -11.80 14.27 1.18
C ALA A 289 -12.01 14.39 -0.34
N PHE A 290 -12.00 13.27 -1.03
CA PHE A 290 -12.21 13.24 -2.48
C PHE A 290 -13.30 12.27 -2.93
N ASP A 291 -13.81 11.40 -2.05
CA ASP A 291 -14.91 10.51 -2.39
C ASP A 291 -15.73 10.12 -1.16
N LEU A 292 -17.02 9.90 -1.39
CA LEU A 292 -17.96 9.37 -0.41
C LEU A 292 -18.53 8.06 -0.94
N LEU A 293 -18.41 7.00 -0.14
CA LEU A 293 -18.70 5.63 -0.58
C LEU A 293 -19.96 5.06 0.06
N TYR A 294 -20.33 5.60 1.22
CA TYR A 294 -21.48 5.18 2.01
C TYR A 294 -22.02 6.38 2.79
N LEU A 295 -23.33 6.53 2.83
CA LEU A 295 -24.00 7.63 3.52
C LEU A 295 -25.32 7.17 4.11
N ASN A 296 -25.50 7.37 5.42
CA ASN A 296 -26.78 7.17 6.13
C ASN A 296 -27.48 5.83 5.80
N GLY A 297 -26.77 4.72 5.90
CA GLY A 297 -27.32 3.38 5.66
C GLY A 297 -27.25 2.90 4.23
N GLU A 298 -26.77 3.70 3.29
CA GLU A 298 -26.74 3.36 1.85
C GLU A 298 -25.33 3.39 1.28
N ALA A 299 -24.93 2.30 0.60
CA ALA A 299 -23.74 2.25 -0.23
C ALA A 299 -23.98 2.99 -1.54
N ILE A 300 -23.12 3.96 -1.86
CA ILE A 300 -23.27 4.84 -3.02
C ILE A 300 -22.15 4.69 -4.07
N VAL A 301 -21.37 3.62 -3.97
CA VAL A 301 -20.22 3.35 -4.85
C VAL A 301 -20.60 3.24 -6.33
N GLU A 302 -21.81 2.79 -6.66
CA GLU A 302 -22.27 2.64 -8.04
C GLU A 302 -22.76 3.94 -8.66
N ARG A 303 -22.99 4.99 -7.87
CA ARG A 303 -23.44 6.30 -8.39
C ARG A 303 -22.31 6.99 -9.15
N PRO A 304 -22.62 7.85 -10.14
CA PRO A 304 -21.64 8.68 -10.82
C PRO A 304 -20.83 9.52 -9.83
N LEU A 305 -19.57 9.80 -10.15
CA LEU A 305 -18.68 10.61 -9.28
C LEU A 305 -19.28 11.98 -8.96
N ARG A 306 -19.92 12.63 -9.93
CA ARG A 306 -20.60 13.92 -9.71
C ARG A 306 -21.61 13.83 -8.56
N GLU A 307 -22.45 12.80 -8.56
CA GLU A 307 -23.45 12.60 -7.49
C GLU A 307 -22.78 12.30 -6.13
N ARG A 308 -21.74 11.46 -6.12
CA ARG A 308 -21.01 11.17 -4.89
C ARG A 308 -20.33 12.41 -4.33
N ARG A 309 -19.74 13.26 -5.19
CA ARG A 309 -19.13 14.53 -4.80
C ARG A 309 -20.17 15.54 -4.28
N ASP A 310 -21.30 15.65 -4.94
CA ASP A 310 -22.41 16.52 -4.49
C ASP A 310 -22.92 16.08 -3.11
N LEU A 311 -23.11 14.78 -2.89
CA LEU A 311 -23.48 14.22 -1.60
C LEU A 311 -22.40 14.45 -0.53
N LEU A 312 -21.13 14.37 -0.88
CA LEU A 312 -20.02 14.68 0.00
C LEU A 312 -20.06 16.14 0.46
N GLU A 313 -20.22 17.07 -0.47
CA GLU A 313 -20.29 18.52 -0.17
C GLU A 313 -21.55 18.89 0.61
N ASP A 314 -22.66 18.20 0.38
CA ASP A 314 -23.92 18.41 1.10
C ASP A 314 -23.88 17.84 2.53
N ALA A 315 -23.18 16.74 2.76
CA ALA A 315 -23.15 16.03 4.04
C ALA A 315 -22.07 16.53 5.00
N PHE A 316 -21.03 17.22 4.51
CA PHE A 316 -19.88 17.67 5.27
C PHE A 316 -19.72 19.18 5.22
N GLN A 317 -19.01 19.71 6.23
CA GLN A 317 -18.61 21.11 6.28
C GLN A 317 -17.10 21.22 6.49
N PRO A 318 -16.37 22.00 5.67
CA PRO A 318 -14.95 22.24 5.87
C PRO A 318 -14.67 22.92 7.20
N VAL A 319 -13.56 22.54 7.83
CA VAL A 319 -12.99 23.19 9.01
C VAL A 319 -11.52 23.45 8.73
N GLU A 320 -11.13 24.71 8.70
CA GLU A 320 -9.77 25.14 8.32
C GLU A 320 -8.70 24.39 9.11
N GLY A 321 -7.75 23.80 8.38
CA GLY A 321 -6.63 23.06 8.96
C GLY A 321 -6.97 21.67 9.53
N GLU A 322 -8.22 21.25 9.46
CA GLU A 322 -8.68 19.95 9.95
C GLU A 322 -9.28 19.08 8.85
N PHE A 323 -10.22 19.64 8.10
CA PHE A 323 -10.97 18.93 7.06
C PHE A 323 -11.28 19.85 5.90
N SER A 324 -11.02 19.39 4.68
CA SER A 324 -11.36 20.10 3.44
C SER A 324 -11.72 19.09 2.34
N PHE A 325 -12.37 19.57 1.31
CA PHE A 325 -12.54 18.81 0.07
C PHE A 325 -11.29 18.94 -0.78
N ALA A 326 -10.97 17.89 -1.54
CA ALA A 326 -9.88 17.96 -2.51
C ALA A 326 -10.12 19.09 -3.51
N THR A 327 -9.14 19.95 -3.69
CA THR A 327 -9.21 21.03 -4.69
C THR A 327 -9.34 20.43 -6.07
N HIS A 328 -10.34 20.87 -6.84
CA HIS A 328 -10.64 20.31 -8.15
C HIS A 328 -10.97 21.37 -9.18
N MET A 329 -10.87 20.98 -10.44
CA MET A 329 -11.27 21.75 -11.60
C MET A 329 -11.95 20.82 -12.59
N ASP A 330 -13.18 21.12 -12.95
CA ASP A 330 -13.87 20.47 -14.06
C ASP A 330 -13.43 21.11 -15.37
N GLY A 331 -12.97 20.33 -16.33
CA GLY A 331 -12.39 20.85 -17.54
C GLY A 331 -12.40 19.88 -18.71
N GLN A 332 -12.08 20.39 -19.89
CA GLN A 332 -12.05 19.63 -21.14
C GLN A 332 -10.82 19.93 -22.01
N GLU A 333 -10.01 20.92 -21.66
CA GLU A 333 -8.90 21.41 -22.50
C GLU A 333 -7.53 21.12 -21.91
N LEU A 334 -6.57 20.80 -22.78
CA LEU A 334 -5.20 20.44 -22.44
C LEU A 334 -4.47 21.55 -21.64
N GLU A 335 -4.63 22.77 -22.10
CA GLU A 335 -3.99 23.95 -21.48
C GLU A 335 -4.43 24.15 -20.02
N GLN A 336 -5.71 23.90 -19.76
CA GLN A 336 -6.28 23.99 -18.41
C GLN A 336 -5.65 22.92 -17.48
N ILE A 337 -5.47 21.71 -17.98
CA ILE A 337 -4.83 20.62 -17.22
C ILE A 337 -3.39 20.97 -16.89
N GLN A 338 -2.63 21.53 -17.85
CA GLN A 338 -1.23 21.93 -17.64
C GLN A 338 -1.11 23.02 -16.58
N VAL A 339 -1.93 24.06 -16.66
CA VAL A 339 -1.94 25.15 -15.67
C VAL A 339 -2.28 24.62 -14.29
N PHE A 340 -3.32 23.80 -14.18
CA PHE A 340 -3.76 23.21 -12.91
C PHE A 340 -2.74 22.23 -12.31
N LEU A 341 -2.01 21.49 -13.16
CA LEU A 341 -0.89 20.65 -12.73
C LEU A 341 0.23 21.49 -12.11
N ASP A 342 0.61 22.59 -12.74
CA ASP A 342 1.64 23.49 -12.23
C ASP A 342 1.21 24.14 -10.89
N GLU A 343 -0.06 24.51 -10.77
CA GLU A 343 -0.63 25.01 -9.50
C GLU A 343 -0.59 23.95 -8.39
N SER A 344 -0.93 22.71 -8.71
CA SER A 344 -0.89 21.60 -7.73
C SER A 344 0.52 21.35 -7.19
N VAL A 345 1.53 21.40 -8.07
CA VAL A 345 2.94 21.25 -7.68
C VAL A 345 3.40 22.41 -6.81
N LYS A 346 3.00 23.65 -7.12
CA LYS A 346 3.27 24.83 -6.28
C LYS A 346 2.60 24.73 -4.92
N ALA A 347 1.44 24.08 -4.83
CA ALA A 347 0.74 23.78 -3.59
C ALA A 347 1.31 22.56 -2.83
N SER A 348 2.49 22.08 -3.20
CA SER A 348 3.16 20.92 -2.59
C SER A 348 2.43 19.57 -2.76
N CYS A 349 1.66 19.44 -3.84
CA CYS A 349 1.04 18.19 -4.24
C CYS A 349 1.92 17.42 -5.24
N GLU A 350 1.70 16.11 -5.37
CA GLU A 350 2.45 15.25 -6.31
C GLU A 350 2.09 15.51 -7.78
N GLY A 351 0.96 16.11 -8.05
CA GLY A 351 0.38 16.31 -9.35
C GLY A 351 -1.15 16.28 -9.31
N LEU A 352 -1.77 15.64 -10.29
CA LEU A 352 -3.22 15.57 -10.43
C LEU A 352 -3.74 14.13 -10.47
N MET A 353 -4.97 13.98 -9.98
CA MET A 353 -5.87 12.88 -10.30
C MET A 353 -6.88 13.37 -11.32
N VAL A 354 -7.02 12.65 -12.44
CA VAL A 354 -8.04 12.95 -13.44
C VAL A 354 -9.07 11.83 -13.42
N LYS A 355 -10.32 12.18 -13.19
CA LYS A 355 -11.40 11.22 -12.94
C LYS A 355 -12.57 11.48 -13.89
N MET A 356 -13.16 10.41 -14.43
CA MET A 356 -14.43 10.51 -15.15
C MET A 356 -15.52 10.97 -14.19
N LEU A 357 -16.27 11.99 -14.58
CA LEU A 357 -17.20 12.67 -13.69
C LEU A 357 -18.63 12.16 -13.83
N ASP A 358 -19.06 11.90 -15.06
CA ASP A 358 -20.42 11.53 -15.38
C ASP A 358 -20.50 10.15 -16.07
N GLY A 359 -21.71 9.62 -16.19
CA GLY A 359 -22.00 8.35 -16.85
C GLY A 359 -21.86 7.13 -15.94
N SER A 360 -22.30 5.98 -16.44
CA SER A 360 -22.29 4.70 -15.71
C SER A 360 -20.88 4.19 -15.40
N GLU A 361 -19.88 4.62 -16.17
CA GLU A 361 -18.49 4.24 -15.96
C GLU A 361 -17.76 5.11 -14.92
N SER A 362 -18.40 6.15 -14.38
CA SER A 362 -17.83 7.02 -13.36
C SER A 362 -18.04 6.54 -11.91
N GLY A 363 -18.63 5.35 -11.74
CA GLY A 363 -18.79 4.70 -10.45
C GLY A 363 -17.45 4.40 -9.78
N TYR A 364 -17.48 4.22 -8.45
CA TYR A 364 -16.32 3.76 -7.71
C TYR A 364 -16.15 2.26 -7.90
N GLU A 365 -15.00 1.85 -8.43
CA GLU A 365 -14.68 0.46 -8.76
C GLU A 365 -13.66 -0.11 -7.76
N PRO A 366 -14.11 -0.71 -6.64
CA PRO A 366 -13.20 -1.23 -5.62
C PRO A 366 -12.16 -2.20 -6.18
N SER A 367 -10.94 -2.13 -5.67
CA SER A 367 -9.80 -2.98 -6.08
C SER A 367 -9.29 -2.77 -7.51
N LYS A 368 -10.01 -2.03 -8.35
CA LYS A 368 -9.68 -1.89 -9.77
C LYS A 368 -8.71 -0.75 -10.01
N ARG A 369 -7.69 -1.01 -10.81
CA ARG A 369 -6.86 0.03 -11.42
C ARG A 369 -7.57 0.48 -12.70
N SER A 370 -8.48 1.41 -12.52
CA SER A 370 -9.41 1.85 -13.56
C SER A 370 -8.74 2.79 -14.56
N ARG A 371 -9.22 2.76 -15.81
CA ARG A 371 -8.93 3.78 -16.82
C ARG A 371 -9.73 5.07 -16.60
N ASN A 372 -10.72 5.03 -15.71
CA ASN A 372 -11.59 6.16 -15.37
C ASN A 372 -10.99 7.05 -14.29
N TRP A 373 -9.89 6.58 -13.68
CA TRP A 373 -9.02 7.35 -12.80
C TRP A 373 -7.59 7.33 -13.34
N LEU A 374 -7.10 8.47 -13.77
CA LEU A 374 -5.73 8.63 -14.24
C LEU A 374 -4.96 9.48 -13.23
N LYS A 375 -3.68 9.18 -13.05
CA LYS A 375 -2.79 10.02 -12.24
C LYS A 375 -1.69 10.60 -13.11
N ILE A 376 -1.54 11.90 -13.01
CA ILE A 376 -0.48 12.67 -13.64
C ILE A 376 0.47 13.13 -12.53
N LYS A 377 1.74 12.75 -12.65
CA LYS A 377 2.78 13.26 -11.79
C LYS A 377 3.84 13.93 -12.65
N LYS A 378 4.50 14.96 -12.10
CA LYS A 378 5.58 15.65 -12.79
C LYS A 378 6.69 14.69 -13.24
N ASP A 379 7.01 13.70 -12.40
CA ASP A 379 8.02 12.67 -12.64
C ASP A 379 7.63 11.61 -13.69
N TYR A 380 6.34 11.50 -14.04
CA TYR A 380 5.88 10.56 -15.07
C TYR A 380 5.95 11.13 -16.48
N LEU A 381 5.98 12.47 -16.60
CA LEU A 381 6.02 13.14 -17.88
C LEU A 381 7.40 12.99 -18.51
N SER A 382 7.45 12.70 -19.80
CA SER A 382 8.70 12.54 -20.54
C SER A 382 9.55 13.83 -20.44
N GLY A 383 10.79 13.68 -19.99
CA GLY A 383 11.77 14.77 -19.91
C GLY A 383 11.77 15.59 -18.61
N ILE A 384 10.95 15.23 -17.63
CA ILE A 384 10.93 15.91 -16.33
C ILE A 384 11.31 14.92 -15.21
N GLY A 385 12.25 15.31 -14.37
CA GLY A 385 12.77 14.56 -13.23
C GLY A 385 14.26 14.25 -13.36
N ASP A 386 14.94 14.18 -12.24
CA ASP A 386 16.35 13.79 -12.19
C ASP A 386 16.49 12.29 -12.48
N SER A 387 17.47 11.91 -13.29
CA SER A 387 17.86 10.52 -13.49
C SER A 387 19.21 10.24 -12.84
N LEU A 388 19.35 9.05 -12.31
CA LEU A 388 20.58 8.55 -11.72
C LEU A 388 20.97 7.25 -12.41
N ASP A 389 22.27 7.03 -12.51
CA ASP A 389 22.84 5.78 -12.98
C ASP A 389 23.34 5.00 -11.77
N LEU A 390 22.70 3.87 -11.46
CA LEU A 390 22.90 3.14 -10.22
C LEU A 390 23.30 1.69 -10.47
N VAL A 391 24.10 1.14 -9.55
CA VAL A 391 24.59 -0.24 -9.62
C VAL A 391 23.63 -1.18 -8.92
N VAL A 392 23.36 -2.33 -9.53
CA VAL A 392 22.53 -3.39 -8.94
C VAL A 392 23.40 -4.24 -8.01
N LEU A 393 23.10 -4.22 -6.72
CA LEU A 393 23.85 -4.98 -5.70
C LEU A 393 23.11 -6.22 -5.18
N GLY A 394 21.79 -6.25 -5.27
CA GLY A 394 21.00 -7.36 -4.76
C GLY A 394 19.59 -7.37 -5.31
N ALA A 395 18.85 -8.43 -4.99
CA ALA A 395 17.48 -8.60 -5.41
C ALA A 395 16.63 -9.26 -4.33
N TYR A 396 15.33 -9.05 -4.46
CA TYR A 396 14.28 -9.66 -3.65
C TYR A 396 13.46 -10.58 -4.53
N HIS A 397 13.13 -11.76 -4.04
CA HIS A 397 12.28 -12.68 -4.79
C HIS A 397 10.88 -12.09 -5.00
N GLY A 398 10.35 -12.29 -6.19
CA GLY A 398 9.01 -11.83 -6.55
C GLY A 398 7.92 -12.55 -5.74
N LYS A 399 6.77 -11.89 -5.65
CA LYS A 399 5.55 -12.41 -5.02
C LYS A 399 4.45 -12.58 -6.09
N GLY A 400 3.51 -13.48 -5.85
CA GLY A 400 2.40 -13.71 -6.78
C GLY A 400 2.86 -14.14 -8.18
N LYS A 401 2.49 -13.43 -9.21
CA LYS A 401 2.89 -13.73 -10.61
C LYS A 401 4.40 -13.66 -10.87
N ARG A 402 5.15 -12.96 -10.02
CA ARG A 402 6.60 -12.78 -10.14
C ARG A 402 7.40 -13.77 -9.30
N THR A 403 6.82 -14.87 -8.84
CA THR A 403 7.47 -15.84 -7.94
C THR A 403 8.71 -16.51 -8.60
N SER A 404 8.72 -16.63 -9.92
CA SER A 404 9.83 -17.24 -10.69
C SER A 404 10.97 -16.26 -11.06
N VAL A 405 10.80 -14.98 -10.78
CA VAL A 405 11.77 -13.92 -11.10
C VAL A 405 12.05 -13.04 -9.89
N TYR A 406 13.04 -12.17 -9.99
CA TYR A 406 13.23 -11.13 -8.99
C TYR A 406 12.11 -10.07 -9.09
N GLY A 407 11.50 -9.72 -7.98
CA GLY A 407 10.40 -8.76 -7.93
C GLY A 407 10.83 -7.33 -7.64
N ALA A 408 11.98 -7.16 -6.98
CA ALA A 408 12.58 -5.88 -6.65
C ALA A 408 14.10 -6.01 -6.55
N PHE A 409 14.79 -4.87 -6.59
CA PHE A 409 16.26 -4.82 -6.63
C PHE A 409 16.78 -3.76 -5.67
N LEU A 410 17.94 -4.03 -5.06
CA LEU A 410 18.68 -3.09 -4.24
C LEU A 410 19.73 -2.40 -5.11
N LEU A 411 19.66 -1.07 -5.18
CA LEU A 411 20.54 -0.25 -5.99
C LEU A 411 21.45 0.63 -5.12
N ALA A 412 22.62 0.98 -5.67
CA ALA A 412 23.62 1.80 -5.00
C ALA A 412 24.23 2.83 -5.94
N CYS A 413 24.66 3.95 -5.37
CA CYS A 413 25.59 4.89 -5.97
C CYS A 413 27.03 4.48 -5.64
N TYR A 414 28.00 5.11 -6.29
CA TYR A 414 29.41 4.85 -6.07
C TYR A 414 30.10 5.99 -5.33
N ASN A 415 30.89 5.65 -4.31
CA ASN A 415 31.72 6.63 -3.60
C ASN A 415 33.19 6.45 -4.01
N PRO A 416 33.74 7.32 -4.86
CA PRO A 416 35.12 7.17 -5.33
C PRO A 416 36.16 7.41 -4.24
N SER A 417 35.83 8.15 -3.18
CA SER A 417 36.78 8.42 -2.09
C SER A 417 37.03 7.20 -1.19
N SER A 418 36.05 6.30 -1.06
CA SER A 418 36.15 5.08 -0.27
C SER A 418 36.09 3.81 -1.12
N GLU A 419 36.04 3.95 -2.46
CA GLU A 419 35.88 2.84 -3.41
C GLU A 419 34.75 1.88 -3.03
N SER A 420 33.62 2.45 -2.55
CA SER A 420 32.48 1.69 -2.03
C SER A 420 31.20 1.99 -2.76
N TYR A 421 30.28 1.02 -2.75
CA TYR A 421 28.91 1.19 -3.25
C TYR A 421 27.99 1.45 -2.06
N GLU A 422 27.30 2.57 -2.08
CA GLU A 422 26.40 3.01 -1.01
C GLU A 422 24.94 2.84 -1.46
N THR A 423 24.19 2.03 -0.74
CA THR A 423 22.79 1.74 -1.07
C THR A 423 21.92 3.00 -1.04
N VAL A 424 21.01 3.12 -2.04
CA VAL A 424 20.20 4.34 -2.23
C VAL A 424 18.71 4.08 -2.36
N CYS A 425 18.30 2.92 -2.84
CA CYS A 425 16.88 2.55 -2.94
C CYS A 425 16.66 1.06 -3.19
N ASN A 426 15.42 0.65 -2.96
CA ASN A 426 14.85 -0.56 -3.54
C ASN A 426 13.94 -0.15 -4.71
N ILE A 427 13.96 -0.90 -5.79
CA ILE A 427 13.17 -0.61 -6.98
C ILE A 427 12.41 -1.86 -7.46
N GLY A 428 11.11 -1.72 -7.68
CA GLY A 428 10.24 -2.77 -8.22
C GLY A 428 9.29 -2.27 -9.30
N THR A 429 9.48 -1.04 -9.78
CA THR A 429 8.61 -0.36 -10.75
C THR A 429 9.36 0.06 -12.02
N GLY A 430 8.64 0.15 -13.13
CA GLY A 430 9.20 0.50 -14.44
C GLY A 430 9.57 -0.70 -15.30
N PHE A 431 9.41 -1.92 -14.80
CA PHE A 431 9.72 -3.16 -15.50
C PHE A 431 8.50 -3.76 -16.20
N SER A 432 8.67 -4.22 -17.44
CA SER A 432 7.74 -5.17 -18.04
C SER A 432 8.05 -6.61 -17.58
N GLU A 433 7.12 -7.53 -17.77
CA GLU A 433 7.36 -8.95 -17.43
C GLU A 433 8.54 -9.53 -18.23
N ALA A 434 8.64 -9.21 -19.53
CA ALA A 434 9.74 -9.63 -20.38
C ALA A 434 11.10 -9.09 -19.88
N VAL A 435 11.17 -7.83 -19.48
CA VAL A 435 12.38 -7.23 -18.90
C VAL A 435 12.77 -7.91 -17.60
N LEU A 436 11.82 -8.25 -16.73
CA LEU A 436 12.12 -8.95 -15.48
C LEU A 436 12.67 -10.36 -15.72
N GLU A 437 12.20 -11.08 -16.74
CA GLU A 437 12.71 -12.39 -17.12
C GLU A 437 14.15 -12.28 -17.67
N GLU A 438 14.41 -11.31 -18.53
CA GLU A 438 15.74 -11.03 -19.06
C GLU A 438 16.74 -10.67 -17.96
N LEU A 439 16.36 -9.75 -17.07
CA LEU A 439 17.19 -9.34 -15.94
C LEU A 439 17.43 -10.50 -14.96
N HIS A 440 16.43 -11.36 -14.73
CA HIS A 440 16.61 -12.55 -13.91
C HIS A 440 17.68 -13.48 -14.48
N THR A 441 17.65 -13.72 -15.78
CA THR A 441 18.66 -14.54 -16.48
C THR A 441 20.05 -13.92 -16.33
N GLN A 442 20.20 -12.64 -16.65
CA GLN A 442 21.49 -11.95 -16.59
C GLN A 442 22.06 -11.89 -15.15
N LEU A 443 21.24 -11.57 -14.18
CA LEU A 443 21.67 -11.40 -12.79
C LEU A 443 21.94 -12.74 -12.09
N SER A 444 21.30 -13.83 -12.51
CA SER A 444 21.53 -15.16 -11.94
C SER A 444 22.97 -15.64 -12.13
N ASP A 445 23.66 -15.16 -13.17
CA ASP A 445 25.06 -15.53 -13.45
C ASP A 445 26.08 -14.82 -12.55
N ILE A 446 25.67 -13.79 -11.82
CA ILE A 446 26.56 -12.97 -10.99
C ILE A 446 26.19 -12.98 -9.51
N VAL A 447 25.44 -13.97 -9.08
CA VAL A 447 25.06 -14.18 -7.68
C VAL A 447 26.29 -14.49 -6.82
N ILE A 448 26.36 -13.87 -5.65
CA ILE A 448 27.38 -14.13 -4.62
C ILE A 448 26.70 -14.49 -3.30
N ASP A 449 27.39 -15.27 -2.47
CA ASP A 449 26.85 -15.80 -1.22
C ASP A 449 26.59 -14.73 -0.15
N ARG A 450 27.38 -13.66 -0.16
CA ARG A 450 27.33 -12.58 0.82
C ARG A 450 27.76 -11.24 0.21
N PRO A 451 27.32 -10.11 0.78
CA PRO A 451 27.74 -8.80 0.30
C PRO A 451 29.26 -8.62 0.40
N LYS A 452 29.83 -7.91 -0.57
CA LYS A 452 31.26 -7.57 -0.53
C LYS A 452 31.55 -6.57 0.62
N PRO A 453 32.76 -6.57 1.20
CA PRO A 453 33.11 -5.64 2.29
C PRO A 453 32.98 -4.16 1.92
N PHE A 454 33.05 -3.83 0.62
CA PHE A 454 32.93 -2.47 0.11
C PHE A 454 31.46 -2.11 -0.29
N TYR A 455 30.47 -2.91 0.09
CA TYR A 455 29.06 -2.54 0.02
C TYR A 455 28.66 -1.87 1.34
N ALA A 456 28.31 -0.59 1.28
CA ALA A 456 27.74 0.13 2.40
C ALA A 456 26.21 -0.03 2.37
N HIS A 457 25.70 -0.85 3.30
CA HIS A 457 24.27 -1.16 3.40
C HIS A 457 23.84 -1.22 4.87
N SER A 458 22.54 -1.26 5.11
CA SER A 458 21.98 -1.43 6.45
C SER A 458 22.32 -2.83 7.00
N SER A 459 22.68 -2.90 8.27
CA SER A 459 22.92 -4.17 8.99
C SER A 459 21.65 -4.82 9.55
N GLY A 460 20.50 -4.13 9.50
CA GLY A 460 19.23 -4.63 10.01
C GLY A 460 18.69 -5.80 9.19
N GLY A 461 18.33 -6.92 9.86
CA GLY A 461 17.92 -8.16 9.19
C GLY A 461 16.63 -8.09 8.38
N GLN A 462 15.74 -7.14 8.66
CA GLN A 462 14.43 -7.05 8.00
C GLN A 462 14.47 -6.56 6.53
N HIS A 463 15.56 -5.90 6.14
CA HIS A 463 15.65 -5.21 4.85
C HIS A 463 16.77 -5.74 3.96
N GLN A 464 17.36 -6.87 4.32
CA GLN A 464 18.40 -7.48 3.52
C GLN A 464 17.80 -8.06 2.22
N PRO A 465 18.49 -7.94 1.07
CA PRO A 465 18.07 -8.63 -0.14
C PRO A 465 18.14 -10.15 0.05
N ASP A 466 17.32 -10.87 -0.70
CA ASP A 466 17.34 -12.34 -0.70
C ASP A 466 18.57 -12.89 -1.43
N VAL A 467 19.10 -12.11 -2.36
CA VAL A 467 20.25 -12.47 -3.22
C VAL A 467 21.17 -11.27 -3.35
N TRP A 468 22.47 -11.50 -3.29
CA TRP A 468 23.51 -10.51 -3.56
C TRP A 468 24.18 -10.77 -4.90
N PHE A 469 24.66 -9.70 -5.56
CA PHE A 469 25.32 -9.75 -6.86
C PHE A 469 26.71 -9.15 -6.81
N GLU A 470 27.60 -9.63 -7.72
CA GLU A 470 28.78 -8.89 -8.11
C GLU A 470 28.38 -7.53 -8.70
N PRO A 471 29.13 -6.44 -8.46
CA PRO A 471 28.82 -5.13 -9.04
C PRO A 471 29.18 -5.15 -10.53
N ARG A 472 28.20 -5.30 -11.38
CA ARG A 472 28.40 -5.40 -12.84
C ARG A 472 27.51 -4.49 -13.66
N TYR A 473 26.21 -4.41 -13.32
CA TYR A 473 25.23 -3.73 -14.15
C TYR A 473 24.87 -2.37 -13.56
N VAL A 474 24.79 -1.36 -14.43
CA VAL A 474 24.37 0.00 -14.14
C VAL A 474 23.03 0.24 -14.82
N TRP A 475 22.06 0.76 -14.07
CA TRP A 475 20.73 1.09 -14.55
C TRP A 475 20.44 2.57 -14.44
N GLU A 476 19.84 3.14 -15.49
CA GLU A 476 19.25 4.47 -15.41
C GLU A 476 17.92 4.38 -14.68
N VAL A 477 17.76 5.19 -13.64
CA VAL A 477 16.59 5.23 -12.76
C VAL A 477 16.14 6.67 -12.63
N LYS A 478 14.84 6.92 -12.80
CA LYS A 478 14.21 8.19 -12.46
C LYS A 478 13.69 8.16 -11.03
N THR A 479 13.72 9.31 -10.37
CA THR A 479 13.15 9.51 -9.04
C THR A 479 12.27 10.75 -9.02
N ALA A 480 11.20 10.71 -8.23
CA ALA A 480 10.34 11.87 -8.00
C ALA A 480 10.97 12.84 -7.00
N ASP A 481 11.65 12.31 -5.99
CA ASP A 481 12.15 13.07 -4.86
C ASP A 481 13.29 12.31 -4.17
N LEU A 482 14.08 13.00 -3.36
CA LEU A 482 15.13 12.47 -2.53
C LEU A 482 14.81 12.74 -1.05
N THR A 483 15.00 11.74 -0.19
CA THR A 483 14.73 11.83 1.25
C THR A 483 15.89 11.28 2.06
N LEU A 484 15.93 11.55 3.36
CA LEU A 484 16.88 10.90 4.28
C LEU A 484 16.23 9.68 4.92
N SER A 485 16.96 8.57 4.95
CA SER A 485 16.51 7.32 5.55
C SER A 485 17.63 6.63 6.30
N PRO A 486 17.39 6.07 7.49
CA PRO A 486 18.37 5.26 8.21
C PRO A 486 18.66 3.92 7.52
N ARG A 487 17.80 3.51 6.61
CA ARG A 487 17.91 2.26 5.84
C ARG A 487 18.99 2.29 4.77
N TYR A 488 19.25 3.46 4.17
CA TYR A 488 20.18 3.61 3.07
C TYR A 488 21.43 4.39 3.47
N LYS A 489 22.50 4.23 2.70
CA LYS A 489 23.83 4.77 3.04
C LYS A 489 24.37 5.79 2.04
N ALA A 490 23.66 6.05 0.95
CA ALA A 490 24.08 7.01 -0.06
C ALA A 490 24.30 8.41 0.51
N GLY A 491 25.50 8.93 0.34
CA GLY A 491 25.85 10.28 0.76
C GLY A 491 25.86 10.51 2.27
N CYS A 492 25.81 9.48 3.13
CA CYS A 492 25.80 9.66 4.58
C CYS A 492 27.07 10.36 5.11
N LYS A 493 28.18 10.23 4.40
CA LYS A 493 29.45 10.91 4.72
C LYS A 493 29.58 12.32 4.09
N GLU A 494 28.60 12.74 3.32
CA GLU A 494 28.58 14.04 2.63
C GLU A 494 27.93 15.16 3.47
N GLY A 495 27.66 14.93 4.74
CA GLY A 495 27.09 15.93 5.64
C GLY A 495 25.63 16.30 5.36
N VAL A 496 24.87 15.40 4.74
CA VAL A 496 23.43 15.57 4.48
C VAL A 496 22.58 15.36 5.73
N ASP A 497 23.03 14.53 6.65
CA ASP A 497 22.42 14.28 7.95
C ASP A 497 23.34 14.79 9.06
N PRO A 498 22.89 15.71 9.95
CA PRO A 498 23.70 16.21 11.05
C PRO A 498 24.20 15.12 12.01
N GLY A 499 23.43 14.02 12.17
CA GLY A 499 23.80 12.87 12.99
C GLY A 499 24.73 11.89 12.29
N GLY A 500 24.89 11.99 10.96
CA GLY A 500 25.75 11.11 10.14
C GLY A 500 25.26 9.65 10.06
N GLU A 501 24.05 9.36 10.51
CA GLU A 501 23.49 8.00 10.55
C GLU A 501 22.60 7.68 9.33
N LYS A 502 22.00 8.70 8.73
CA LYS A 502 21.05 8.56 7.63
C LYS A 502 21.71 8.85 6.29
N GLY A 503 21.38 8.00 5.31
CA GLY A 503 21.73 8.22 3.92
C GLY A 503 20.53 8.72 3.11
N ILE A 504 20.80 9.08 1.87
CA ILE A 504 19.78 9.53 0.91
C ILE A 504 19.06 8.32 0.32
N SER A 505 17.75 8.41 0.23
CA SER A 505 16.85 7.45 -0.41
C SER A 505 16.14 8.09 -1.59
N LEU A 506 15.91 7.32 -2.66
CA LEU A 506 15.07 7.72 -3.78
C LEU A 506 13.61 7.44 -3.44
N ARG A 507 12.77 8.44 -3.61
CA ARG A 507 11.33 8.30 -3.47
C ARG A 507 10.69 8.03 -4.84
N PHE A 508 9.87 6.98 -4.92
CA PHE A 508 9.25 6.52 -6.16
C PHE A 508 10.24 6.26 -7.30
N PRO A 509 11.29 5.47 -7.08
CA PRO A 509 12.25 5.16 -8.13
C PRO A 509 11.59 4.36 -9.24
N ARG A 510 11.99 4.64 -10.49
CA ARG A 510 11.48 3.96 -11.68
C ARG A 510 12.60 3.55 -12.61
N PHE A 511 12.65 2.29 -12.96
CA PHE A 511 13.59 1.76 -13.94
C PHE A 511 13.31 2.36 -15.32
N ILE A 512 14.34 2.82 -16.00
CA ILE A 512 14.29 3.34 -17.38
C ILE A 512 14.94 2.37 -18.34
N LYS A 513 16.21 2.07 -18.15
CA LYS A 513 16.98 1.15 -19.01
C LYS A 513 18.27 0.68 -18.35
N VAL A 514 18.84 -0.38 -18.89
CA VAL A 514 20.21 -0.80 -18.60
C VAL A 514 21.19 0.15 -19.31
N ARG A 515 22.25 0.53 -18.61
CA ARG A 515 23.33 1.37 -19.12
C ARG A 515 24.56 0.50 -19.45
N ASP A 516 24.52 -0.13 -20.64
CA ASP A 516 25.61 -0.99 -21.11
C ASP A 516 26.91 -0.21 -21.42
N ASP A 517 26.78 1.11 -21.57
CA ASP A 517 27.87 2.07 -21.82
C ASP A 517 28.62 2.49 -20.56
N LYS A 518 28.17 2.10 -19.36
CA LYS A 518 28.78 2.49 -18.08
C LYS A 518 29.26 1.30 -17.26
N LYS A 519 30.44 1.47 -16.66
CA LYS A 519 30.97 0.55 -15.65
C LYS A 519 30.41 0.89 -14.26
N PRO A 520 30.42 -0.05 -13.30
CA PRO A 520 29.92 0.21 -11.94
C PRO A 520 30.56 1.41 -11.23
N ASP A 521 31.86 1.64 -11.42
CA ASP A 521 32.61 2.78 -10.87
C ASP A 521 32.33 4.13 -11.59
N GLU A 522 31.60 4.08 -12.70
CA GLU A 522 31.11 5.25 -13.44
C GLU A 522 29.65 5.61 -13.08
N ALA A 523 29.06 4.91 -12.12
CA ALA A 523 27.72 5.21 -11.61
C ALA A 523 27.67 6.61 -10.99
N THR A 524 26.47 7.15 -10.84
CA THR A 524 26.26 8.40 -10.13
C THR A 524 26.97 8.36 -8.78
N SER A 525 27.76 9.40 -8.48
CA SER A 525 28.58 9.40 -7.26
C SER A 525 27.76 9.81 -6.04
N SER A 526 28.21 9.38 -4.85
CA SER A 526 27.61 9.79 -3.57
C SER A 526 27.54 11.31 -3.43
N ARG A 527 28.57 12.02 -3.91
CA ARG A 527 28.59 13.49 -3.93
C ARG A 527 27.53 14.10 -4.83
N GLN A 528 27.35 13.55 -6.04
CA GLN A 528 26.30 13.98 -6.97
C GLN A 528 24.91 13.77 -6.36
N VAL A 529 24.67 12.61 -5.72
CA VAL A 529 23.40 12.35 -5.03
C VAL A 529 23.17 13.34 -3.90
N ALA A 530 24.20 13.67 -3.12
CA ALA A 530 24.13 14.66 -2.06
C ALA A 530 23.85 16.07 -2.59
N GLU A 531 24.45 16.45 -3.72
CA GLU A 531 24.20 17.74 -4.37
C GLU A 531 22.77 17.83 -4.90
N MET A 532 22.24 16.76 -5.52
CA MET A 532 20.84 16.67 -5.95
C MET A 532 19.88 16.82 -4.77
N TYR A 533 20.16 16.16 -3.66
CA TYR A 533 19.38 16.29 -2.43
C TYR A 533 19.35 17.73 -1.90
N ARG A 534 20.49 18.43 -1.87
CA ARG A 534 20.59 19.81 -1.39
C ARG A 534 19.86 20.81 -2.29
N LYS A 535 19.76 20.53 -3.58
CA LYS A 535 19.07 21.38 -4.56
C LYS A 535 17.55 21.31 -4.50
N GLN A 536 16.98 20.31 -3.79
CA GLN A 536 15.53 20.21 -3.67
C GLN A 536 14.96 21.33 -2.81
N GLU A 537 13.89 21.96 -3.27
CA GLU A 537 13.20 23.03 -2.53
C GLU A 537 12.65 22.58 -1.18
N SER A 538 12.28 21.31 -1.05
CA SER A 538 11.76 20.73 0.18
C SER A 538 12.77 20.72 1.33
N VAL A 539 14.06 20.69 1.02
CA VAL A 539 15.15 20.65 2.03
C VAL A 539 15.40 22.04 2.61
N THR A 540 15.26 23.09 1.82
CA THR A 540 15.45 24.48 2.28
C THR A 540 14.35 24.94 3.24
N LYS A 541 13.20 24.24 3.29
CA LYS A 541 12.02 24.57 4.09
C LYS A 541 11.77 23.65 5.29
N SER A 542 12.48 22.52 5.43
CA SER A 542 12.24 21.56 6.50
C SER A 542 13.43 21.44 7.47
N LYS A 543 13.23 21.86 8.69
CA LYS A 543 14.10 21.57 9.84
C LYS A 543 13.54 20.40 10.69
N GLY A 544 13.11 19.30 10.09
CA GLY A 544 12.52 18.19 10.81
C GLY A 544 13.17 16.83 10.47
N PRO A 545 13.08 15.81 11.37
CA PRO A 545 13.71 14.51 11.17
C PRO A 545 13.01 13.66 10.09
N ALA A 546 13.78 12.79 9.46
CA ALA A 546 13.39 11.93 8.34
C ALA A 546 12.54 10.72 8.75
N ALA A 547 11.81 10.16 7.81
CA ALA A 547 10.96 9.00 7.95
C ALA A 547 11.51 7.76 7.22
N ASP A 548 11.21 6.59 7.77
CA ASP A 548 11.46 5.30 7.13
C ASP A 548 10.43 5.04 6.02
N ASP A 549 10.91 4.78 4.81
CA ASP A 549 10.09 4.32 3.70
C ASP A 549 9.89 2.80 3.81
N ASP A 550 8.88 2.36 4.57
CA ASP A 550 8.38 0.99 4.50
C ASP A 550 7.48 0.85 3.26
N PHE A 551 8.09 0.70 2.09
CA PHE A 551 7.38 0.26 0.90
C PHE A 551 7.34 -1.27 0.87
N GLU A 552 6.20 -1.83 1.23
CA GLU A 552 5.87 -3.22 0.87
C GLU A 552 5.59 -3.31 -0.64
N TYR A 553 6.40 -4.09 -1.32
CA TYR A 553 6.19 -4.53 -2.71
C TYR A 553 5.27 -5.75 -2.78
#